data_a98cd25089e08edbbd0418da65624fe1
#
_entry.id   a98cd25089e08edbbd0418da65624fe1
#
_cell.length_a   1.000
_cell.length_b   1.000
_cell.length_c   1.000
_cell.angle_alpha   90.00
_cell.angle_beta   90.00
_cell.angle_gamma   90.00
#
_symmetry.space_group_name_H-M   'P 1'
#
loop_
_entity.id
_entity.type
_entity.pdbx_description
1 polymer ?
#
loop_
_entity_poly.entity_id
_entity_poly.type
_entity_poly.pdbx_seq_one_letter_code
_entity_poly.pdbx_strand_id
1 'polypeptide(L)'
;NVIRNISEKEGHDWRLMSAIAYHESRFTPDITSRSGAKGLMQIMPSVARQFDVPAGDMANPETNIWLANKLMSKIKSTLRFPAGTSDKDRMSIILACYNSGIGHVNDARRLARVNGEDPNSWEVVARYLQLKAQPEYYESEAVKCGRFTGSRQTLAYVNDVIGRYDKYCRIARR
;
A
#
# COMPACT_ATOMS: atom_id res chain seq x y z
N ASN A 1 -20.48 11.16 1.03
CA ASN A 1 -19.48 10.27 1.63
C ASN A 1 -18.13 10.97 1.65
N VAL A 2 -17.52 11.04 2.85
CA VAL A 2 -16.25 11.77 3.06
C VAL A 2 -15.09 11.12 2.30
N ILE A 3 -15.01 9.78 2.29
CA ILE A 3 -13.96 9.06 1.54
C ILE A 3 -14.04 9.41 0.06
N ARG A 4 -15.23 9.38 -0.52
CA ARG A 4 -15.42 9.68 -1.92
C ARG A 4 -14.99 11.12 -2.26
N ASN A 5 -15.48 12.08 -1.48
CA ASN A 5 -15.21 13.50 -1.75
C ASN A 5 -13.71 13.82 -1.69
N ILE A 6 -13.02 13.34 -0.66
CA ILE A 6 -11.58 13.61 -0.50
C ILE A 6 -10.79 12.86 -1.58
N SER A 7 -11.11 11.59 -1.82
CA SER A 7 -10.38 10.78 -2.82
C SER A 7 -10.52 11.36 -4.23
N GLU A 8 -11.71 11.79 -4.63
CA GLU A 8 -11.93 12.42 -5.93
C GLU A 8 -11.13 13.72 -6.07
N LYS A 9 -11.10 14.56 -5.03
CA LYS A 9 -10.30 15.79 -5.02
C LYS A 9 -8.80 15.50 -5.19
N GLU A 10 -8.32 14.42 -4.57
CA GLU A 10 -6.92 14.03 -4.64
C GLU A 10 -6.59 13.18 -5.86
N GLY A 11 -7.56 12.92 -6.72
CA GLY A 11 -7.35 12.22 -7.98
C GLY A 11 -7.26 10.70 -7.86
N HIS A 12 -7.82 10.11 -6.81
CA HIS A 12 -7.82 8.66 -6.59
C HIS A 12 -9.22 8.06 -6.67
N ASP A 13 -9.28 6.81 -7.07
CA ASP A 13 -10.54 6.06 -7.15
C ASP A 13 -11.06 5.83 -5.72
N TRP A 14 -12.19 6.44 -5.39
CA TRP A 14 -12.79 6.35 -4.06
C TRP A 14 -13.19 4.91 -3.69
N ARG A 15 -13.45 4.04 -4.70
CA ARG A 15 -13.79 2.64 -4.45
C ARG A 15 -12.57 1.88 -3.94
N LEU A 16 -11.38 2.19 -4.47
CA LEU A 16 -10.13 1.62 -3.95
C LEU A 16 -9.84 2.14 -2.55
N MET A 17 -9.97 3.44 -2.32
CA MET A 17 -9.73 4.01 -0.99
C MET A 17 -10.74 3.50 0.03
N SER A 18 -11.99 3.24 -0.38
CA SER A 18 -13.00 2.61 0.48
C SER A 18 -12.66 1.15 0.79
N ALA A 19 -12.14 0.40 -0.18
CA ALA A 19 -11.69 -0.98 0.03
C ALA A 19 -10.54 -1.03 1.06
N ILE A 20 -9.61 -0.07 0.99
CA ILE A 20 -8.53 0.07 1.97
C ILE A 20 -9.12 0.36 3.36
N ALA A 21 -10.02 1.33 3.47
CA ALA A 21 -10.65 1.69 4.73
C ALA A 21 -11.38 0.52 5.38
N TYR A 22 -12.09 -0.28 4.59
CA TYR A 22 -12.78 -1.46 5.08
C TYR A 22 -11.79 -2.48 5.66
N HIS A 23 -10.71 -2.77 4.92
CA HIS A 23 -9.68 -3.69 5.41
C HIS A 23 -9.02 -3.18 6.69
N GLU A 24 -8.70 -1.89 6.74
CA GLU A 24 -7.95 -1.31 7.84
C GLU A 24 -8.76 -1.19 9.14
N SER A 25 -10.00 -0.77 9.06
CA SER A 25 -10.79 -0.44 10.26
C SER A 25 -12.26 -0.88 10.20
N ARG A 26 -12.72 -1.45 9.09
CA ARG A 26 -14.16 -1.68 8.81
C ARG A 26 -14.97 -0.40 8.99
N PHE A 27 -14.42 0.72 8.52
CA PHE A 27 -15.00 2.06 8.62
C PHE A 27 -15.18 2.55 10.07
N THR A 28 -14.33 2.10 10.99
CA THR A 28 -14.35 2.51 12.40
C THR A 28 -13.28 3.58 12.65
N PRO A 29 -13.66 4.84 13.03
CA PRO A 29 -12.71 5.96 13.07
C PRO A 29 -11.77 5.98 14.27
N ASP A 30 -12.11 5.36 15.40
CA ASP A 30 -11.40 5.54 16.67
C ASP A 30 -10.55 4.32 17.07
N ILE A 31 -9.94 3.67 16.08
CA ILE A 31 -9.10 2.49 16.32
C ILE A 31 -7.62 2.85 16.30
N THR A 32 -6.87 2.34 17.30
CA THR A 32 -5.40 2.38 17.31
C THR A 32 -4.89 0.95 17.38
N SER A 33 -4.01 0.58 16.43
CA SER A 33 -3.40 -0.76 16.40
C SER A 33 -2.27 -0.88 17.41
N ARG A 34 -1.80 -2.11 17.67
CA ARG A 34 -0.64 -2.37 18.52
C ARG A 34 0.61 -1.66 18.04
N SER A 35 0.79 -1.55 16.72
CA SER A 35 1.94 -0.88 16.11
C SER A 35 1.79 0.65 16.06
N GLY A 36 0.66 1.20 16.51
CA GLY A 36 0.43 2.64 16.56
C GLY A 36 -0.26 3.22 15.33
N ALA A 37 -0.75 2.39 14.41
CA ALA A 37 -1.55 2.86 13.29
C ALA A 37 -2.89 3.39 13.80
N LYS A 38 -3.33 4.53 13.29
CA LYS A 38 -4.51 5.25 13.82
C LYS A 38 -5.58 5.51 12.77
N GLY A 39 -6.81 5.44 13.23
CA GLY A 39 -7.98 5.96 12.54
C GLY A 39 -8.55 5.06 11.48
N LEU A 40 -9.44 5.64 10.71
CA LEU A 40 -10.21 4.99 9.66
C LEU A 40 -9.33 4.26 8.64
N MET A 41 -8.22 4.87 8.27
CA MET A 41 -7.28 4.36 7.27
C MET A 41 -6.03 3.71 7.88
N GLN A 42 -5.96 3.63 9.21
CA GLN A 42 -4.82 3.06 9.94
C GLN A 42 -3.48 3.63 9.46
N ILE A 43 -3.33 4.93 9.64
CA ILE A 43 -2.12 5.66 9.23
C ILE A 43 -1.09 5.61 10.35
N MET A 44 0.16 5.30 9.98
CA MET A 44 1.28 5.31 10.91
C MET A 44 1.72 6.75 11.21
N PRO A 45 2.20 7.02 12.45
CA PRO A 45 2.69 8.35 12.80
C PRO A 45 3.81 8.86 11.87
N SER A 46 4.63 7.96 11.31
CA SER A 46 5.68 8.33 10.36
C SER A 46 5.11 8.96 9.09
N VAL A 47 3.94 8.50 8.63
CA VAL A 47 3.27 9.08 7.46
C VAL A 47 2.76 10.48 7.78
N ALA A 48 2.15 10.67 8.95
CA ALA A 48 1.70 11.99 9.39
C ALA A 48 2.88 13.00 9.40
N ARG A 49 4.04 12.58 9.91
CA ARG A 49 5.25 13.42 9.91
C ARG A 49 5.72 13.78 8.50
N GLN A 50 5.63 12.85 7.55
CA GLN A 50 6.02 13.12 6.16
C GLN A 50 5.21 14.27 5.53
N PHE A 51 3.97 14.42 5.94
CA PHE A 51 3.05 15.43 5.38
C PHE A 51 2.75 16.56 6.36
N ASP A 52 3.61 16.73 7.37
CA ASP A 52 3.55 17.83 8.35
C ASP A 52 2.22 17.90 9.11
N VAL A 53 1.62 16.75 9.40
CA VAL A 53 0.40 16.65 10.20
C VAL A 53 0.78 16.33 11.65
N PRO A 54 0.35 17.15 12.64
CA PRO A 54 0.59 16.85 14.04
C PRO A 54 -0.07 15.53 14.46
N ALA A 55 0.60 14.78 15.33
CA ALA A 55 0.12 13.47 15.77
C ALA A 55 -1.29 13.55 16.38
N GLY A 56 -1.64 14.63 17.05
CA GLY A 56 -2.96 14.83 17.64
C GLY A 56 -4.09 14.99 16.63
N ASP A 57 -3.76 15.34 15.38
CA ASP A 57 -4.76 15.57 14.32
C ASP A 57 -4.95 14.34 13.41
N MET A 58 -4.04 13.37 13.48
CA MET A 58 -4.03 12.27 12.50
C MET A 58 -5.21 11.30 12.64
N ALA A 59 -5.88 11.25 13.77
CA ALA A 59 -7.05 10.41 13.98
C ALA A 59 -8.36 11.06 13.53
N ASN A 60 -8.36 12.37 13.25
CA ASN A 60 -9.53 13.04 12.69
C ASN A 60 -9.88 12.39 11.35
N PRO A 61 -11.15 11.96 11.12
CA PRO A 61 -11.50 11.19 9.94
C PRO A 61 -11.12 11.85 8.61
N GLU A 62 -11.38 13.13 8.45
CA GLU A 62 -11.06 13.85 7.21
C GLU A 62 -9.54 13.94 6.99
N THR A 63 -8.78 14.28 8.03
CA THR A 63 -7.32 14.35 7.99
C THR A 63 -6.73 12.97 7.72
N ASN A 64 -7.28 11.94 8.35
CA ASN A 64 -6.82 10.56 8.20
C ASN A 64 -7.01 10.07 6.75
N ILE A 65 -8.17 10.33 6.16
CA ILE A 65 -8.44 9.99 4.76
C ILE A 65 -7.54 10.79 3.81
N TRP A 66 -7.33 12.07 4.09
CA TRP A 66 -6.42 12.91 3.33
C TRP A 66 -4.99 12.36 3.35
N LEU A 67 -4.49 11.96 4.52
CA LEU A 67 -3.16 11.36 4.67
C LEU A 67 -3.03 10.08 3.84
N ALA A 68 -4.05 9.22 3.85
CA ALA A 68 -4.06 8.00 3.04
C ALA A 68 -3.95 8.31 1.55
N ASN A 69 -4.67 9.33 1.09
CA ASN A 69 -4.61 9.77 -0.30
C ASN A 69 -3.25 10.38 -0.65
N LYS A 70 -2.63 11.14 0.26
CA LYS A 70 -1.28 11.68 0.05
C LYS A 70 -0.25 10.56 -0.03
N LEU A 71 -0.36 9.55 0.82
CA LEU A 71 0.51 8.38 0.75
C LEU A 71 0.36 7.65 -0.60
N MET A 72 -0.88 7.48 -1.05
CA MET A 72 -1.16 6.88 -2.35
C MET A 72 -0.52 7.67 -3.50
N SER A 73 -0.63 9.00 -3.46
CA SER A 73 -0.02 9.87 -4.46
C SER A 73 1.51 9.75 -4.47
N LYS A 74 2.12 9.69 -3.30
CA LYS A 74 3.56 9.50 -3.16
C LYS A 74 4.02 8.17 -3.74
N ILE A 75 3.31 7.09 -3.44
CA ILE A 75 3.61 5.76 -3.98
C ILE A 75 3.54 5.79 -5.50
N LYS A 76 2.46 6.30 -6.06
CA LYS A 76 2.25 6.37 -7.52
C LYS A 76 3.30 7.23 -8.22
N SER A 77 3.75 8.31 -7.59
CA SER A 77 4.79 9.17 -8.17
C SER A 77 6.19 8.57 -8.08
N THR A 78 6.42 7.66 -7.14
CA THR A 78 7.73 7.03 -6.92
C THR A 78 7.92 5.80 -7.81
N LEU A 79 6.86 5.02 -8.01
CA LEU A 79 6.93 3.79 -8.81
C LEU A 79 6.87 4.10 -10.30
N ARG A 80 7.69 3.37 -11.07
CA ARG A 80 7.71 3.44 -12.53
C ARG A 80 7.31 2.08 -13.09
N PHE A 81 6.36 2.10 -14.04
CA PHE A 81 5.91 0.89 -14.73
C PHE A 81 5.93 1.12 -16.24
N PRO A 82 6.42 0.13 -17.03
CA PRO A 82 6.29 0.16 -18.48
C PRO A 82 4.83 0.21 -18.90
N ALA A 83 4.57 0.78 -20.09
CA ALA A 83 3.21 0.93 -20.61
C ALA A 83 2.43 -0.39 -20.74
N GLY A 84 3.13 -1.51 -20.95
CA GLY A 84 2.50 -2.84 -21.06
C GLY A 84 2.17 -3.53 -19.75
N THR A 85 2.45 -2.90 -18.60
CA THR A 85 2.14 -3.49 -17.30
C THR A 85 0.63 -3.58 -17.11
N SER A 86 0.13 -4.76 -16.71
CA SER A 86 -1.30 -4.93 -16.48
C SER A 86 -1.80 -4.07 -15.33
N ASP A 87 -3.06 -3.67 -15.38
CA ASP A 87 -3.67 -2.89 -14.28
C ASP A 87 -3.63 -3.67 -12.97
N LYS A 88 -3.84 -4.98 -13.02
CA LYS A 88 -3.80 -5.83 -11.83
C LYS A 88 -2.41 -5.88 -11.21
N ASP A 89 -1.37 -6.04 -12.01
CA ASP A 89 0.01 -6.02 -11.52
C ASP A 89 0.35 -4.67 -10.90
N ARG A 90 0.05 -3.59 -11.61
CA ARG A 90 0.31 -2.23 -11.12
C ARG A 90 -0.40 -1.97 -9.80
N MET A 91 -1.70 -2.25 -9.72
CA MET A 91 -2.49 -2.05 -8.51
C MET A 91 -1.97 -2.89 -7.34
N SER A 92 -1.64 -4.15 -7.60
CA SER A 92 -1.12 -5.07 -6.57
C SER A 92 0.19 -4.58 -5.98
N ILE A 93 1.12 -4.16 -6.83
CA ILE A 93 2.43 -3.65 -6.39
C ILE A 93 2.26 -2.35 -5.61
N ILE A 94 1.39 -1.44 -6.06
CA ILE A 94 1.08 -0.19 -5.34
C ILE A 94 0.49 -0.50 -3.96
N LEU A 95 -0.45 -1.44 -3.87
CA LEU A 95 -1.05 -1.84 -2.59
C LEU A 95 -0.03 -2.49 -1.65
N ALA A 96 0.88 -3.28 -2.18
CA ALA A 96 1.98 -3.83 -1.39
C ALA A 96 2.85 -2.72 -0.80
N CYS A 97 3.14 -1.67 -1.57
CA CYS A 97 3.85 -0.48 -1.07
C CYS A 97 3.06 0.23 0.04
N TYR A 98 1.76 0.36 -0.13
CA TYR A 98 0.90 0.99 0.87
C TYR A 98 0.95 0.24 2.21
N ASN A 99 0.93 -1.09 2.15
CA ASN A 99 0.95 -1.94 3.35
C ASN A 99 2.34 -2.12 3.96
N SER A 100 3.34 -2.45 3.15
CA SER A 100 4.67 -2.84 3.64
C SER A 100 5.74 -1.76 3.53
N GLY A 101 5.45 -0.67 2.83
CA GLY A 101 6.40 0.39 2.57
C GLY A 101 7.08 0.26 1.21
N ILE A 102 7.39 1.40 0.60
CA ILE A 102 8.01 1.49 -0.73
C ILE A 102 9.39 0.80 -0.73
N GLY A 103 10.14 0.92 0.37
CA GLY A 103 11.51 0.39 0.46
C GLY A 103 11.58 -1.12 0.29
N HIS A 104 10.72 -1.87 0.98
CA HIS A 104 10.70 -3.33 0.85
C HIS A 104 10.27 -3.80 -0.52
N VAL A 105 9.28 -3.13 -1.12
CA VAL A 105 8.82 -3.47 -2.47
C VAL A 105 9.90 -3.14 -3.51
N ASN A 106 10.59 -2.02 -3.37
CA ASN A 106 11.72 -1.69 -4.26
C ASN A 106 12.85 -2.71 -4.14
N ASP A 107 13.13 -3.20 -2.93
CA ASP A 107 14.09 -4.29 -2.74
C ASP A 107 13.67 -5.55 -3.50
N ALA A 108 12.40 -5.95 -3.38
CA ALA A 108 11.87 -7.11 -4.10
C ALA A 108 11.98 -6.95 -5.61
N ARG A 109 11.69 -5.75 -6.12
CA ARG A 109 11.82 -5.45 -7.55
C ARG A 109 13.28 -5.48 -8.03
N ARG A 110 14.21 -5.00 -7.22
CA ARG A 110 15.65 -5.10 -7.54
C ARG A 110 16.13 -6.55 -7.53
N LEU A 111 15.69 -7.33 -6.54
CA LEU A 111 15.99 -8.77 -6.51
C LEU A 111 15.48 -9.49 -7.75
N ALA A 112 14.27 -9.15 -8.21
CA ALA A 112 13.72 -9.69 -9.44
C ALA A 112 14.64 -9.36 -10.63
N ARG A 113 15.05 -8.09 -10.78
CA ARG A 113 15.92 -7.65 -11.88
C ARG A 113 17.25 -8.40 -11.89
N VAL A 114 17.93 -8.52 -10.73
CA VAL A 114 19.23 -9.17 -10.69
C VAL A 114 19.14 -10.67 -10.92
N ASN A 115 17.97 -11.26 -10.76
CA ASN A 115 17.71 -12.66 -11.04
C ASN A 115 17.06 -12.89 -12.41
N GLY A 116 16.98 -11.87 -13.25
CA GLY A 116 16.45 -11.99 -14.62
C GLY A 116 14.93 -12.18 -14.69
N GLU A 117 14.20 -11.78 -13.66
CA GLU A 117 12.75 -11.92 -13.62
C GLU A 117 12.05 -10.56 -13.70
N ASP A 118 10.76 -10.55 -14.05
CA ASP A 118 10.01 -9.34 -14.32
C ASP A 118 9.67 -8.56 -13.04
N PRO A 119 10.26 -7.38 -12.82
CA PRO A 119 9.99 -6.56 -11.64
C PRO A 119 8.61 -5.90 -11.65
N ASN A 120 7.87 -6.02 -12.75
CA ASN A 120 6.55 -5.43 -12.92
C ASN A 120 5.43 -6.47 -12.82
N SER A 121 5.77 -7.73 -12.53
CA SER A 121 4.82 -8.81 -12.25
C SER A 121 4.58 -8.92 -10.76
N TRP A 122 3.34 -8.81 -10.33
CA TRP A 122 3.02 -8.98 -8.91
C TRP A 122 3.40 -10.35 -8.38
N GLU A 123 3.17 -11.40 -9.18
CA GLU A 123 3.54 -12.76 -8.78
C GLU A 123 5.03 -12.85 -8.46
N VAL A 124 5.87 -12.24 -9.28
CA VAL A 124 7.32 -12.20 -9.08
C VAL A 124 7.68 -11.36 -7.85
N VAL A 125 7.15 -10.15 -7.75
CA VAL A 125 7.42 -9.25 -6.62
C VAL A 125 7.00 -9.89 -5.30
N ALA A 126 5.83 -10.52 -5.27
CA ALA A 126 5.32 -11.23 -4.09
C ALA A 126 6.28 -12.33 -3.63
N ARG A 127 6.83 -13.09 -4.56
CA ARG A 127 7.79 -14.15 -4.26
C ARG A 127 9.07 -13.57 -3.64
N TYR A 128 9.60 -12.49 -4.18
CA TYR A 128 10.80 -11.86 -3.62
C TYR A 128 10.55 -11.16 -2.29
N LEU A 129 9.36 -10.66 -2.04
CA LEU A 129 8.99 -10.18 -0.70
C LEU A 129 9.07 -11.31 0.33
N GLN A 130 8.60 -12.51 -0.03
CA GLN A 130 8.71 -13.70 0.83
C GLN A 130 10.15 -14.11 1.04
N LEU A 131 10.93 -14.15 -0.03
CA LEU A 131 12.33 -14.56 0.00
C LEU A 131 13.21 -13.62 0.83
N LYS A 132 12.81 -12.35 0.99
CA LYS A 132 13.52 -11.38 1.84
C LYS A 132 13.57 -11.75 3.32
N ALA A 133 12.83 -12.75 3.77
CA ALA A 133 12.96 -13.27 5.13
C ALA A 133 14.24 -14.10 5.32
N GLN A 134 14.86 -14.56 4.22
CA GLN A 134 16.02 -15.46 4.24
C GLN A 134 17.33 -14.71 4.05
N PRO A 135 18.41 -15.04 4.79
CA PRO A 135 19.69 -14.34 4.71
C PRO A 135 20.27 -14.26 3.30
N GLU A 136 20.13 -15.31 2.49
CA GLU A 136 20.58 -15.33 1.11
C GLU A 136 20.08 -14.12 0.32
N TYR A 137 18.85 -13.67 0.61
CA TYR A 137 18.22 -12.57 -0.10
C TYR A 137 18.36 -11.23 0.63
N TYR A 138 18.10 -11.17 1.95
CA TYR A 138 18.14 -9.87 2.63
C TYR A 138 19.56 -9.34 2.83
N GLU A 139 20.59 -10.18 2.75
CA GLU A 139 21.99 -9.77 2.78
C GLU A 139 22.55 -9.41 1.40
N SER A 140 21.77 -9.59 0.34
CA SER A 140 22.14 -9.23 -1.03
C SER A 140 22.37 -7.72 -1.15
N GLU A 141 23.31 -7.32 -2.02
CA GLU A 141 23.56 -5.91 -2.33
C GLU A 141 22.33 -5.21 -2.93
N ALA A 142 21.42 -5.95 -3.54
CA ALA A 142 20.17 -5.41 -4.09
C ALA A 142 19.21 -4.95 -3.00
N VAL A 143 19.35 -5.42 -1.76
CA VAL A 143 18.46 -5.12 -0.65
C VAL A 143 19.02 -3.98 0.20
N LYS A 144 18.25 -2.90 0.32
CA LYS A 144 18.62 -1.70 1.07
C LYS A 144 17.86 -1.55 2.39
N CYS A 145 16.68 -2.18 2.49
CA CYS A 145 15.80 -2.06 3.65
C CYS A 145 15.82 -3.30 4.56
N GLY A 146 16.76 -4.20 4.34
CA GLY A 146 17.00 -5.35 5.20
C GLY A 146 15.92 -6.43 5.13
N ARG A 147 15.89 -7.24 6.19
CA ARG A 147 14.98 -8.38 6.31
C ARG A 147 13.52 -7.95 6.32
N PHE A 148 12.67 -8.70 5.65
CA PHE A 148 11.23 -8.52 5.67
C PHE A 148 10.52 -9.82 6.08
N THR A 149 9.75 -9.78 7.16
CA THR A 149 9.03 -10.93 7.69
C THR A 149 7.51 -10.80 7.57
N GLY A 150 7.03 -9.67 7.03
CA GLY A 150 5.60 -9.37 6.92
C GLY A 150 4.94 -9.81 5.61
N SER A 151 5.59 -10.63 4.79
CA SER A 151 5.09 -10.98 3.46
C SER A 151 3.72 -11.65 3.47
N ARG A 152 3.47 -12.55 4.42
CA ARG A 152 2.18 -13.24 4.53
C ARG A 152 1.04 -12.25 4.72
N GLN A 153 1.23 -11.28 5.61
CA GLN A 153 0.27 -10.23 5.88
C GLN A 153 0.07 -9.33 4.65
N THR A 154 1.16 -8.95 3.98
CA THR A 154 1.10 -8.09 2.80
C THR A 154 0.38 -8.78 1.64
N LEU A 155 0.67 -10.05 1.38
CA LEU A 155 0.00 -10.81 0.32
C LEU A 155 -1.50 -10.95 0.59
N ALA A 156 -1.88 -11.25 1.83
CA ALA A 156 -3.29 -11.30 2.23
C ALA A 156 -3.97 -9.94 2.06
N TYR A 157 -3.29 -8.88 2.46
CA TYR A 157 -3.79 -7.50 2.30
C TYR A 157 -4.09 -7.18 0.83
N VAL A 158 -3.14 -7.42 -0.06
CA VAL A 158 -3.31 -7.14 -1.49
C VAL A 158 -4.49 -7.92 -2.05
N ASN A 159 -4.58 -9.20 -1.73
CA ASN A 159 -5.66 -10.07 -2.20
C ASN A 159 -7.03 -9.58 -1.70
N ASP A 160 -7.13 -9.26 -0.42
CA ASP A 160 -8.39 -8.82 0.20
C ASP A 160 -8.86 -7.48 -0.32
N VAL A 161 -7.95 -6.50 -0.45
CA VAL A 161 -8.28 -5.16 -0.95
C VAL A 161 -8.72 -5.22 -2.41
N ILE A 162 -8.01 -5.96 -3.26
CA ILE A 162 -8.39 -6.12 -4.66
C ILE A 162 -9.76 -6.78 -4.78
N GLY A 163 -10.02 -7.84 -4.02
CA GLY A 163 -11.31 -8.51 -4.03
C GLY A 163 -12.46 -7.58 -3.62
N ARG A 164 -12.23 -6.76 -2.60
CA ARG A 164 -13.21 -5.76 -2.15
C ARG A 164 -13.40 -4.66 -3.19
N TYR A 165 -12.32 -4.18 -3.78
CA TYR A 165 -12.36 -3.19 -4.84
C TYR A 165 -13.18 -3.69 -6.04
N ASP A 166 -12.93 -4.91 -6.49
CA ASP A 166 -13.68 -5.50 -7.60
C ASP A 166 -15.18 -5.59 -7.28
N LYS A 167 -15.51 -5.95 -6.06
CA LYS A 167 -16.91 -5.98 -5.59
C LYS A 167 -17.53 -4.58 -5.64
N TYR A 168 -16.81 -3.54 -5.17
CA TYR A 168 -17.31 -2.17 -5.21
C TYR A 168 -17.50 -1.67 -6.64
N CYS A 169 -16.61 -2.05 -7.55
CA CYS A 169 -16.72 -1.67 -8.97
C CYS A 169 -17.96 -2.30 -9.63
N ARG A 170 -18.38 -3.48 -9.19
CA ARG A 170 -19.63 -4.10 -9.69
C ARG A 170 -20.88 -3.42 -9.16
N ILE A 171 -20.83 -2.88 -7.94
CA ILE A 171 -21.97 -2.25 -7.27
C ILE A 171 -22.09 -0.77 -7.65
N ALA A 172 -20.97 -0.05 -7.67
CA ALA A 172 -20.93 1.40 -7.84
C ALA A 172 -20.10 1.76 -9.07
N ARG A 173 -20.77 2.04 -10.18
CA ARG A 173 -20.13 2.56 -11.39
C ARG A 173 -19.84 4.05 -11.22
N ARG A 174 -18.79 4.54 -11.90
CA ARG A 174 -18.48 5.96 -11.94
C ARG A 174 -19.62 6.80 -12.47
#